data_0ceb58bb9f507d26e8d2cca6ae05cb88
#
_entry.id   0ceb58bb9f507d26e8d2cca6ae05cb88
#
_cell.length_a   1.000
_cell.length_b   1.000
_cell.length_c   1.000
_cell.angle_alpha   90.00
_cell.angle_beta   90.00
_cell.angle_gamma   90.00
#
_symmetry.space_group_name_H-M   'P 1'
#
loop_
_entity.id
_entity.type
_entity.pdbx_description
1 polymer ?
#
loop_
_entity_poly.entity_id
_entity_poly.type
_entity_poly.pdbx_seq_one_letter_code
_entity_poly.pdbx_strand_id
1 'polypeptide(L)'
;MIILASQSPRRQEILKEILQDIPFTTIPSSFDERQIHEKSLRKLCLEEAKGKAKVVGENHKDDIIIASDTMVLFDGKQLGKPKDEEDAFNMLRMLQDNTHEIVTAYTIFKGTEELKSRVVTAHLYIEKMADMEIQEYIETGSPLDKAGAYGVQDKDFITSKILDGDEYTIMGLPLYELEEDLFKLKIIK
;
A
#
# COMPACT_ATOMS: atom_id res chain seq x y z
N MET A 1 23.05 -2.57 4.35
CA MET A 1 22.01 -1.93 5.17
C MET A 1 20.64 -2.29 4.59
N ILE A 2 19.53 -2.16 5.36
CA ILE A 2 18.16 -2.31 4.83
C ILE A 2 17.56 -0.91 4.65
N ILE A 3 16.94 -0.67 3.49
CA ILE A 3 16.33 0.61 3.13
C ILE A 3 14.87 0.35 2.73
N LEU A 4 13.94 1.08 3.34
CA LEU A 4 12.55 1.15 2.91
C LEU A 4 12.36 2.33 1.96
N ALA A 5 12.04 2.06 0.70
CA ALA A 5 11.80 3.08 -0.32
C ALA A 5 10.37 3.68 -0.21
N SER A 6 10.05 4.23 0.97
CA SER A 6 8.71 4.79 1.27
C SER A 6 8.78 5.84 2.37
N GLN A 7 7.88 6.84 2.30
CA GLN A 7 7.62 7.81 3.38
C GLN A 7 6.44 7.41 4.28
N SER A 8 5.71 6.35 3.95
CA SER A 8 4.52 5.94 4.68
C SER A 8 4.84 5.52 6.11
N PRO A 9 4.31 6.21 7.15
CA PRO A 9 4.52 5.81 8.54
C PRO A 9 4.03 4.39 8.82
N ARG A 10 2.90 3.98 8.22
CA ARG A 10 2.34 2.63 8.37
C ARG A 10 3.29 1.55 7.88
N ARG A 11 3.91 1.74 6.71
CA ARG A 11 4.90 0.80 6.16
C ARG A 11 6.16 0.74 7.01
N GLN A 12 6.56 1.86 7.60
CA GLN A 12 7.68 1.91 8.55
C GLN A 12 7.39 1.11 9.81
N GLU A 13 6.20 1.25 10.39
CA GLU A 13 5.76 0.49 11.57
C GLU A 13 5.74 -1.00 11.28
N ILE A 14 5.15 -1.43 10.15
CA ILE A 14 5.12 -2.83 9.74
C ILE A 14 6.54 -3.38 9.54
N LEU A 15 7.41 -2.66 8.84
CA LEU A 15 8.78 -3.13 8.62
C LEU A 15 9.58 -3.20 9.94
N LYS A 16 9.34 -2.27 10.87
CA LYS A 16 9.94 -2.31 12.21
C LYS A 16 9.49 -3.54 13.00
N GLU A 17 8.23 -3.94 12.87
CA GLU A 17 7.71 -5.17 13.49
C GLU A 17 8.41 -6.41 12.95
N ILE A 18 8.60 -6.52 11.63
CA ILE A 18 9.33 -7.62 10.99
C ILE A 18 10.79 -7.66 11.43
N LEU A 19 11.47 -6.52 11.38
CA LEU A 19 12.92 -6.44 11.56
C LEU A 19 13.33 -6.43 13.03
N GLN A 20 12.42 -6.10 13.96
CA GLN A 20 12.67 -6.01 15.41
C GLN A 20 13.89 -5.14 15.74
N ASP A 21 15.03 -5.75 16.08
CA ASP A 21 16.28 -5.06 16.44
C ASP A 21 17.21 -4.77 15.24
N ILE A 22 16.85 -5.23 14.04
CA ILE A 22 17.65 -4.98 12.84
C ILE A 22 17.41 -3.54 12.35
N PRO A 23 18.46 -2.68 12.29
CA PRO A 23 18.26 -1.31 11.89
C PRO A 23 17.97 -1.18 10.39
N PHE A 24 17.07 -0.26 10.05
CA PHE A 24 16.80 0.15 8.69
C PHE A 24 16.69 1.67 8.59
N THR A 25 16.72 2.18 7.37
CA THR A 25 16.47 3.60 7.09
C THR A 25 15.39 3.74 6.04
N THR A 26 14.82 4.93 5.93
CA THR A 26 13.80 5.27 4.94
C THR A 26 14.34 6.27 3.93
N ILE A 27 14.22 5.95 2.64
CA ILE A 27 14.60 6.84 1.55
C ILE A 27 13.43 6.90 0.57
N PRO A 28 12.72 8.04 0.48
CA PRO A 28 11.62 8.18 -0.46
C PRO A 28 12.12 8.03 -1.89
N SER A 29 11.38 7.27 -2.69
CA SER A 29 11.67 7.17 -4.12
C SER A 29 11.15 8.38 -4.89
N SER A 30 11.95 8.87 -5.82
CA SER A 30 11.57 9.88 -6.82
C SER A 30 11.02 9.26 -8.11
N PHE A 31 10.61 8.00 -8.07
CA PHE A 31 10.09 7.30 -9.25
C PHE A 31 8.83 7.96 -9.79
N ASP A 32 8.79 8.21 -11.10
CA ASP A 32 7.61 8.76 -11.77
C ASP A 32 6.72 7.62 -12.29
N GLU A 33 5.64 7.35 -11.59
CA GLU A 33 4.67 6.28 -11.87
C GLU A 33 4.02 6.44 -13.26
N ARG A 34 3.95 7.67 -13.82
CA ARG A 34 3.39 7.95 -15.15
C ARG A 34 4.18 7.31 -16.30
N GLN A 35 5.39 6.83 -16.03
CA GLN A 35 6.23 6.17 -17.04
C GLN A 35 5.82 4.73 -17.32
N ILE A 36 4.97 4.14 -16.47
CA ILE A 36 4.52 2.75 -16.62
C ILE A 36 3.19 2.72 -17.38
N HIS A 37 3.16 1.91 -18.42
CA HIS A 37 1.98 1.67 -19.24
C HIS A 37 1.63 0.17 -19.21
N GLU A 38 0.99 -0.26 -18.13
CA GLU A 38 0.55 -1.65 -17.95
C GLU A 38 -0.98 -1.72 -17.92
N LYS A 39 -1.56 -2.67 -18.67
CA LYS A 39 -3.03 -2.85 -18.73
C LYS A 39 -3.59 -3.58 -17.53
N SER A 40 -2.81 -4.47 -16.95
CA SER A 40 -3.20 -5.20 -15.76
C SER A 40 -2.87 -4.39 -14.52
N LEU A 41 -3.88 -3.99 -13.74
CA LEU A 41 -3.69 -3.20 -12.52
C LEU A 41 -2.79 -3.90 -11.49
N ARG A 42 -2.85 -5.23 -11.40
CA ARG A 42 -1.95 -6.01 -10.52
C ARG A 42 -0.49 -5.94 -10.99
N LYS A 43 -0.26 -6.00 -12.31
CA LYS A 43 1.09 -5.82 -12.86
C LYS A 43 1.54 -4.38 -12.72
N LEU A 44 0.66 -3.39 -12.93
CA LEU A 44 0.95 -1.99 -12.72
C LEU A 44 1.45 -1.74 -11.29
N CYS A 45 0.72 -2.21 -10.29
CA CYS A 45 1.10 -2.13 -8.89
C CYS A 45 2.50 -2.72 -8.63
N LEU A 46 2.79 -3.88 -9.24
CA LEU A 46 4.10 -4.53 -9.12
C LEU A 46 5.22 -3.72 -9.78
N GLU A 47 5.00 -3.23 -10.98
CA GLU A 47 6.01 -2.43 -11.70
C GLU A 47 6.27 -1.08 -11.01
N GLU A 48 5.26 -0.46 -10.40
CA GLU A 48 5.43 0.74 -9.57
C GLU A 48 6.29 0.45 -8.33
N ALA A 49 6.04 -0.68 -7.64
CA ALA A 49 6.90 -1.09 -6.53
C ALA A 49 8.35 -1.31 -6.98
N LYS A 50 8.57 -2.02 -8.10
CA LYS A 50 9.91 -2.26 -8.67
C LYS A 50 10.60 -0.97 -9.09
N GLY A 51 9.89 -0.06 -9.75
CA GLY A 51 10.41 1.24 -10.15
C GLY A 51 10.91 2.04 -8.95
N LYS A 52 10.13 2.06 -7.85
CA LYS A 52 10.53 2.69 -6.57
C LYS A 52 11.81 2.10 -6.01
N ALA A 53 11.92 0.78 -5.96
CA ALA A 53 13.12 0.09 -5.47
C ALA A 53 14.35 0.37 -6.33
N LYS A 54 14.20 0.30 -7.65
CA LYS A 54 15.29 0.49 -8.60
C LYS A 54 15.92 1.87 -8.51
N VAL A 55 15.09 2.92 -8.47
CA VAL A 55 15.57 4.31 -8.35
C VAL A 55 16.39 4.52 -7.08
N VAL A 56 15.95 3.99 -5.95
CA VAL A 56 16.73 4.06 -4.71
C VAL A 56 18.00 3.23 -4.80
N GLY A 57 17.92 2.03 -5.39
CA GLY A 57 19.04 1.10 -5.53
C GLY A 57 20.19 1.62 -6.40
N GLU A 58 19.95 2.55 -7.34
CA GLU A 58 21.00 3.15 -8.19
C GLU A 58 22.12 3.79 -7.37
N ASN A 59 21.78 4.39 -6.22
CA ASN A 59 22.73 5.02 -5.31
C ASN A 59 23.10 4.15 -4.10
N HIS A 60 22.54 2.94 -3.98
CA HIS A 60 22.66 2.03 -2.83
C HIS A 60 22.94 0.60 -3.27
N LYS A 61 24.00 0.40 -4.07
CA LYS A 61 24.30 -0.85 -4.81
C LYS A 61 24.48 -2.09 -3.94
N ASP A 62 24.95 -1.94 -2.72
CA ASP A 62 25.22 -3.04 -1.80
C ASP A 62 24.12 -3.24 -0.74
N ASP A 63 23.13 -2.36 -0.73
CA ASP A 63 22.05 -2.37 0.25
C ASP A 63 20.84 -3.20 -0.21
N ILE A 64 20.07 -3.65 0.77
CA ILE A 64 18.77 -4.30 0.53
C ILE A 64 17.70 -3.22 0.49
N ILE A 65 17.00 -3.13 -0.62
CA ILE A 65 15.93 -2.15 -0.84
C ILE A 65 14.58 -2.87 -0.80
N ILE A 66 13.70 -2.42 0.08
CA ILE A 66 12.31 -2.88 0.15
C ILE A 66 11.42 -1.74 -0.32
N ALA A 67 10.59 -2.02 -1.30
CA ALA A 67 9.58 -1.07 -1.78
C ALA A 67 8.22 -1.75 -1.89
N SER A 68 7.16 -0.96 -1.82
CA SER A 68 5.81 -1.45 -2.07
C SER A 68 4.94 -0.38 -2.72
N ASP A 69 3.90 -0.86 -3.38
CA ASP A 69 2.81 -0.05 -3.89
C ASP A 69 1.47 -0.66 -3.49
N THR A 70 0.42 0.17 -3.43
CA THR A 70 -0.90 -0.26 -2.99
C THR A 70 -1.98 0.43 -3.79
N MET A 71 -2.92 -0.34 -4.32
CA MET A 71 -4.04 0.13 -5.11
C MET A 71 -5.36 -0.33 -4.49
N VAL A 72 -6.35 0.54 -4.48
CA VAL A 72 -7.74 0.20 -4.19
C VAL A 72 -8.46 -0.02 -5.51
N LEU A 73 -9.07 -1.18 -5.67
CA LEU A 73 -9.77 -1.56 -6.89
C LEU A 73 -11.25 -1.82 -6.59
N PHE A 74 -12.12 -1.17 -7.36
CA PHE A 74 -13.56 -1.40 -7.30
C PHE A 74 -14.13 -1.53 -8.72
N ASP A 75 -14.90 -2.59 -8.97
CA ASP A 75 -15.48 -2.90 -10.28
C ASP A 75 -14.47 -2.86 -11.43
N GLY A 76 -13.27 -3.43 -11.18
CA GLY A 76 -12.18 -3.50 -12.16
C GLY A 76 -11.47 -2.17 -12.44
N LYS A 77 -11.76 -1.10 -11.67
CA LYS A 77 -11.14 0.22 -11.79
C LYS A 77 -10.30 0.54 -10.57
N GLN A 78 -9.19 1.22 -10.81
CA GLN A 78 -8.38 1.78 -9.73
C GLN A 78 -9.02 3.04 -9.17
N LEU A 79 -9.15 3.10 -7.84
CA LEU A 79 -9.53 4.30 -7.11
C LEU A 79 -8.27 4.97 -6.56
N GLY A 80 -7.95 6.14 -7.10
CA GLY A 80 -6.87 6.98 -6.59
C GLY A 80 -7.29 7.78 -5.35
N LYS A 81 -6.47 8.77 -4.99
CA LYS A 81 -6.85 9.79 -4.02
C LYS A 81 -7.96 10.66 -4.61
N PRO A 82 -8.93 11.08 -3.80
CA PRO A 82 -9.95 12.01 -4.28
C PRO A 82 -9.33 13.35 -4.66
N LYS A 83 -9.92 14.03 -5.63
CA LYS A 83 -9.47 15.33 -6.13
C LYS A 83 -9.89 16.46 -5.19
N ASP A 84 -11.04 16.28 -4.55
CA ASP A 84 -11.69 17.23 -3.66
C ASP A 84 -12.69 16.48 -2.75
N GLU A 85 -13.42 17.23 -1.91
CA GLU A 85 -14.42 16.69 -0.98
C GLU A 85 -15.60 16.03 -1.70
N GLU A 86 -16.03 16.56 -2.85
CA GLU A 86 -17.12 16.00 -3.64
C GLU A 86 -16.71 14.63 -4.23
N ASP A 87 -15.50 14.53 -4.74
CA ASP A 87 -14.95 13.27 -5.25
C ASP A 87 -14.78 12.24 -4.12
N ALA A 88 -14.34 12.67 -2.93
CA ALA A 88 -14.27 11.83 -1.74
C ALA A 88 -15.65 11.30 -1.31
N PHE A 89 -16.66 12.15 -1.33
CA PHE A 89 -18.04 11.77 -1.03
C PHE A 89 -18.55 10.71 -2.02
N ASN A 90 -18.33 10.93 -3.30
CA ASN A 90 -18.74 9.99 -4.35
C ASN A 90 -18.02 8.64 -4.23
N MET A 91 -16.71 8.64 -3.90
CA MET A 91 -15.95 7.41 -3.67
C MET A 91 -16.49 6.63 -2.47
N LEU A 92 -16.69 7.28 -1.32
CA LEU A 92 -17.23 6.64 -0.12
C LEU A 92 -18.64 6.11 -0.33
N ARG A 93 -19.49 6.90 -1.01
CA ARG A 93 -20.85 6.48 -1.35
C ARG A 93 -20.87 5.27 -2.29
N MET A 94 -19.90 5.13 -3.16
CA MET A 94 -19.73 3.99 -4.05
C MET A 94 -19.22 2.76 -3.30
N LEU A 95 -18.31 2.93 -2.35
CA LEU A 95 -17.68 1.83 -1.61
C LEU A 95 -18.51 1.31 -0.43
N GLN A 96 -19.38 2.15 0.17
CA GLN A 96 -20.21 1.74 1.29
C GLN A 96 -21.22 0.67 0.85
N ASP A 97 -21.54 -0.28 1.75
CA ASP A 97 -22.37 -1.45 1.50
C ASP A 97 -21.85 -2.35 0.35
N ASN A 98 -20.55 -2.28 0.07
CA ASN A 98 -19.89 -3.02 -1.00
C ASN A 98 -18.56 -3.64 -0.56
N THR A 99 -18.16 -4.68 -1.30
CA THR A 99 -16.83 -5.28 -1.20
C THR A 99 -15.95 -4.76 -2.32
N HIS A 100 -14.70 -4.45 -1.98
CA HIS A 100 -13.69 -4.04 -2.95
C HIS A 100 -12.34 -4.72 -2.66
N GLU A 101 -11.43 -4.65 -3.63
CA GLU A 101 -10.10 -5.21 -3.52
C GLU A 101 -9.06 -4.15 -3.11
N ILE A 102 -8.11 -4.58 -2.28
CA ILE A 102 -6.85 -3.87 -2.07
C ILE A 102 -5.74 -4.78 -2.59
N VAL A 103 -4.98 -4.28 -3.54
CA VAL A 103 -3.83 -4.96 -4.11
C VAL A 103 -2.58 -4.26 -3.62
N THR A 104 -1.71 -5.00 -2.93
CA THR A 104 -0.40 -4.50 -2.52
C THR A 104 0.68 -5.37 -3.14
N ALA A 105 1.58 -4.73 -3.88
CA ALA A 105 2.79 -5.34 -4.37
C ALA A 105 3.97 -4.90 -3.51
N TYR A 106 4.90 -5.82 -3.23
CA TYR A 106 6.19 -5.47 -2.67
C TYR A 106 7.33 -6.12 -3.44
N THR A 107 8.50 -5.55 -3.30
CA THR A 107 9.71 -6.04 -3.92
C THR A 107 10.91 -5.89 -2.99
N ILE A 108 11.85 -6.83 -3.11
CA ILE A 108 13.12 -6.86 -2.40
C ILE A 108 14.22 -6.83 -3.47
N PHE A 109 15.07 -5.82 -3.41
CA PHE A 109 16.20 -5.65 -4.31
C PHE A 109 17.51 -5.66 -3.53
N LYS A 110 18.60 -6.04 -4.19
CA LYS A 110 19.97 -5.71 -3.76
C LYS A 110 20.55 -4.74 -4.78
N GLY A 111 20.74 -3.49 -4.37
CA GLY A 111 21.00 -2.43 -5.33
C GLY A 111 19.90 -2.33 -6.38
N THR A 112 20.21 -2.60 -7.63
CA THR A 112 19.26 -2.60 -8.75
C THR A 112 18.83 -4.01 -9.21
N GLU A 113 19.33 -5.06 -8.54
CA GLU A 113 18.99 -6.45 -8.83
C GLU A 113 17.76 -6.88 -8.03
N GLU A 114 16.74 -7.37 -8.72
CA GLU A 114 15.54 -7.93 -8.09
C GLU A 114 15.83 -9.29 -7.47
N LEU A 115 15.64 -9.43 -6.16
CA LEU A 115 15.76 -10.70 -5.46
C LEU A 115 14.42 -11.42 -5.34
N LYS A 116 13.35 -10.66 -5.07
CA LYS A 116 12.01 -11.20 -4.90
C LYS A 116 10.96 -10.12 -5.07
N SER A 117 9.79 -10.52 -5.60
CA SER A 117 8.60 -9.67 -5.65
C SER A 117 7.34 -10.50 -5.50
N ARG A 118 6.32 -9.94 -4.86
CA ARG A 118 4.98 -10.54 -4.75
C ARG A 118 3.89 -9.49 -4.93
N VAL A 119 2.71 -9.98 -5.33
CA VAL A 119 1.46 -9.23 -5.32
C VAL A 119 0.51 -9.96 -4.38
N VAL A 120 0.02 -9.27 -3.37
CA VAL A 120 -0.92 -9.80 -2.37
C VAL A 120 -2.22 -9.01 -2.47
N THR A 121 -3.35 -9.68 -2.25
CA THR A 121 -4.68 -9.07 -2.36
C THR A 121 -5.45 -9.30 -1.08
N ALA A 122 -6.17 -8.29 -0.64
CA ALA A 122 -7.17 -8.38 0.41
C ALA A 122 -8.53 -7.92 -0.11
N HIS A 123 -9.60 -8.46 0.44
CA HIS A 123 -10.97 -8.04 0.16
C HIS A 123 -11.59 -7.42 1.40
N LEU A 124 -12.05 -6.20 1.26
CA LEU A 124 -12.62 -5.42 2.34
C LEU A 124 -14.07 -5.04 2.01
N TYR A 125 -14.97 -5.29 2.95
CA TYR A 125 -16.33 -4.79 2.93
C TYR A 125 -16.43 -3.56 3.82
N ILE A 126 -17.00 -2.47 3.30
CA ILE A 126 -17.35 -1.28 4.09
C ILE A 126 -18.84 -1.34 4.42
N GLU A 127 -19.20 -1.21 5.69
CA GLU A 127 -20.57 -1.18 6.13
C GLU A 127 -21.31 0.05 5.58
N LYS A 128 -22.64 -0.04 5.57
CA LYS A 128 -23.49 1.04 5.09
C LYS A 128 -23.30 2.30 5.91
N MET A 129 -23.17 3.42 5.23
CA MET A 129 -23.03 4.74 5.81
C MET A 129 -24.16 5.66 5.36
N ALA A 130 -24.67 6.50 6.28
CA ALA A 130 -25.56 7.60 5.90
C ALA A 130 -24.74 8.75 5.24
N ASP A 131 -25.39 9.51 4.37
CA ASP A 131 -24.72 10.67 3.72
C ASP A 131 -24.11 11.65 4.73
N MET A 132 -24.75 11.81 5.90
CA MET A 132 -24.25 12.67 6.97
C MET A 132 -22.98 12.12 7.61
N GLU A 133 -22.87 10.81 7.83
CA GLU A 133 -21.67 10.14 8.36
C GLU A 133 -20.50 10.27 7.39
N ILE A 134 -20.77 10.14 6.08
CA ILE A 134 -19.76 10.37 5.04
C ILE A 134 -19.27 11.82 5.09
N GLN A 135 -20.17 12.79 5.24
CA GLN A 135 -19.82 14.19 5.31
C GLN A 135 -18.98 14.53 6.55
N GLU A 136 -19.37 14.02 7.72
CA GLU A 136 -18.59 14.18 8.97
C GLU A 136 -17.19 13.60 8.85
N TYR A 137 -17.04 12.47 8.17
CA TYR A 137 -15.74 11.88 7.94
C TYR A 137 -14.86 12.74 7.01
N ILE A 138 -15.44 13.30 5.94
CA ILE A 138 -14.71 14.18 5.01
C ILE A 138 -14.25 15.46 5.70
N GLU A 139 -15.07 16.04 6.60
CA GLU A 139 -14.72 17.25 7.36
C GLU A 139 -13.47 17.08 8.23
N THR A 140 -13.09 15.85 8.58
CA THR A 140 -11.81 15.56 9.26
C THR A 140 -10.59 15.82 8.38
N GLY A 141 -10.75 15.89 7.06
CA GLY A 141 -9.67 15.95 6.08
C GLY A 141 -8.96 14.61 5.86
N SER A 142 -9.20 13.61 6.70
CA SER A 142 -8.53 12.30 6.64
C SER A 142 -8.73 11.56 5.31
N PRO A 143 -9.92 11.57 4.67
CA PRO A 143 -10.15 10.92 3.40
C PRO A 143 -9.33 11.45 2.23
N LEU A 144 -8.98 12.74 2.25
CA LEU A 144 -8.47 13.45 1.07
C LEU A 144 -7.08 13.02 0.61
N ASP A 145 -6.30 12.39 1.47
CA ASP A 145 -4.94 11.90 1.14
C ASP A 145 -4.84 10.38 0.94
N LYS A 146 -5.98 9.68 0.89
CA LYS A 146 -6.04 8.22 0.82
C LYS A 146 -6.69 7.71 -0.45
N ALA A 147 -6.14 6.66 -1.04
CA ALA A 147 -6.78 5.95 -2.16
C ALA A 147 -8.13 5.38 -1.73
N GLY A 148 -9.17 5.58 -2.55
CA GLY A 148 -10.54 5.21 -2.21
C GLY A 148 -11.20 6.09 -1.15
N ALA A 149 -10.55 7.20 -0.76
CA ALA A 149 -11.05 8.17 0.23
C ALA A 149 -11.31 7.60 1.63
N TYR A 150 -10.58 6.55 2.07
CA TYR A 150 -10.74 6.02 3.43
C TYR A 150 -9.45 5.39 3.99
N GLY A 151 -9.41 5.26 5.32
CA GLY A 151 -8.39 4.48 6.03
C GLY A 151 -9.03 3.48 6.99
N VAL A 152 -8.58 2.22 6.96
CA VAL A 152 -9.09 1.16 7.88
C VAL A 152 -8.81 1.46 9.35
N GLN A 153 -7.87 2.35 9.63
CA GLN A 153 -7.56 2.83 10.97
C GLN A 153 -8.55 3.90 11.49
N ASP A 154 -9.34 4.53 10.61
CA ASP A 154 -10.29 5.61 10.95
C ASP A 154 -11.61 5.00 11.49
N LYS A 155 -11.48 4.11 12.49
CA LYS A 155 -12.56 3.24 13.01
C LYS A 155 -13.74 4.00 13.64
N ASP A 156 -13.53 5.26 13.99
CA ASP A 156 -14.59 6.13 14.51
C ASP A 156 -15.57 6.57 13.40
N PHE A 157 -15.15 6.48 12.15
CA PHE A 157 -15.92 6.91 10.97
C PHE A 157 -16.23 5.76 10.01
N ILE A 158 -15.34 4.79 9.87
CA ILE A 158 -15.47 3.68 8.91
C ILE A 158 -15.56 2.35 9.66
N THR A 159 -16.69 1.67 9.54
CA THR A 159 -16.81 0.26 9.94
C THR A 159 -16.56 -0.61 8.73
N SER A 160 -15.56 -1.47 8.82
CA SER A 160 -15.16 -2.36 7.74
C SER A 160 -14.87 -3.77 8.23
N LYS A 161 -14.99 -4.75 7.33
CA LYS A 161 -14.70 -6.17 7.59
C LYS A 161 -13.74 -6.69 6.53
N ILE A 162 -12.65 -7.30 6.96
CA ILE A 162 -11.76 -8.05 6.08
C ILE A 162 -12.44 -9.39 5.78
N LEU A 163 -12.75 -9.64 4.53
CA LEU A 163 -13.38 -10.89 4.08
C LEU A 163 -12.34 -11.93 3.66
N ASP A 164 -11.19 -11.46 3.16
CA ASP A 164 -10.07 -12.28 2.74
C ASP A 164 -8.79 -11.43 2.78
N GLY A 165 -7.64 -12.08 3.04
CA GLY A 165 -6.37 -11.40 3.26
C GLY A 165 -6.20 -10.91 4.69
N ASP A 166 -5.38 -9.89 4.89
CA ASP A 166 -5.01 -9.38 6.20
C ASP A 166 -4.88 -7.84 6.23
N GLU A 167 -4.82 -7.29 7.45
CA GLU A 167 -4.73 -5.84 7.65
C GLU A 167 -3.40 -5.23 7.17
N TYR A 168 -2.29 -5.96 7.20
CA TYR A 168 -0.99 -5.48 6.75
C TYR A 168 -0.97 -5.27 5.25
N THR A 169 -1.61 -6.17 4.49
CA THR A 169 -1.84 -6.00 3.05
C THR A 169 -2.63 -4.72 2.77
N ILE A 170 -3.68 -4.45 3.55
CA ILE A 170 -4.50 -3.24 3.42
C ILE A 170 -3.71 -1.98 3.82
N MET A 171 -2.87 -2.07 4.84
CA MET A 171 -2.01 -0.95 5.27
C MET A 171 -0.83 -0.69 4.33
N GLY A 172 -0.56 -1.59 3.40
CA GLY A 172 0.34 -1.36 2.28
C GLY A 172 1.73 -2.00 2.35
N LEU A 173 1.93 -2.97 3.25
CA LEU A 173 3.12 -3.82 3.29
C LEU A 173 2.74 -5.18 3.88
N PRO A 174 2.58 -6.25 3.06
CA PRO A 174 2.19 -7.58 3.52
C PRO A 174 3.24 -8.19 4.46
N LEU A 175 2.96 -8.16 5.76
CA LEU A 175 3.92 -8.54 6.80
C LEU A 175 4.36 -9.99 6.65
N TYR A 176 3.41 -10.90 6.58
CA TYR A 176 3.68 -12.34 6.62
C TYR A 176 4.49 -12.83 5.41
N GLU A 177 4.11 -12.40 4.21
CA GLU A 177 4.81 -12.76 2.98
C GLU A 177 6.17 -12.10 2.90
N LEU A 178 6.30 -10.86 3.34
CA LEU A 178 7.58 -10.16 3.35
C LEU A 178 8.55 -10.79 4.36
N GLU A 179 8.10 -11.10 5.57
CA GLU A 179 8.91 -11.78 6.59
C GLU A 179 9.39 -13.14 6.09
N GLU A 180 8.49 -13.95 5.50
CA GLU A 180 8.83 -15.25 4.90
C GLU A 180 9.92 -15.12 3.83
N ASP A 181 9.78 -14.13 2.93
CA ASP A 181 10.74 -13.92 1.84
C ASP A 181 12.10 -13.39 2.36
N LEU A 182 12.10 -12.49 3.33
CA LEU A 182 13.33 -12.00 3.98
C LEU A 182 14.08 -13.14 4.68
N PHE A 183 13.36 -14.05 5.35
CA PHE A 183 13.92 -15.25 5.97
C PHE A 183 14.50 -16.21 4.91
N LYS A 184 13.76 -16.52 3.83
CA LYS A 184 14.25 -17.38 2.73
C LYS A 184 15.48 -16.81 2.04
N LEU A 185 15.56 -15.50 1.90
CA LEU A 185 16.72 -14.79 1.35
C LEU A 185 17.87 -14.65 2.36
N LYS A 186 17.71 -15.12 3.60
CA LYS A 186 18.69 -15.04 4.69
C LYS A 186 19.08 -13.59 5.04
N ILE A 187 18.16 -12.64 4.83
CA ILE A 187 18.31 -11.24 5.20
C ILE A 187 18.00 -11.07 6.70
N ILE A 188 17.04 -11.83 7.19
CA ILE A 188 16.70 -11.98 8.62
C ILE A 188 16.89 -13.44 9.07
N LYS A 189 16.88 -13.67 10.40
CA LYS A 189 17.09 -15.01 11.02
C LYS A 189 15.81 -15.53 11.63
#